data_ec733d531f1abfaefd21090ad45e4480
#
_entry.id   ec733d531f1abfaefd21090ad45e4480
#
_cell.length_a   1.000
_cell.length_b   1.000
_cell.length_c   1.000
_cell.angle_alpha   90.00
_cell.angle_beta   90.00
_cell.angle_gamma   90.00
#
_symmetry.space_group_name_H-M   'P 1'
#
loop_
_entity.id
_entity.type
_entity.pdbx_description
1 polymer ?
#
loop_
_entity_poly.entity_id
_entity_poly.type
_entity_poly.pdbx_seq_one_letter_code
_entity_poly.pdbx_strand_id
1 'polypeptide(L)'
;NLYAGNQSGQLWKVSNAQKSTNQDKLNISGDDFVGSISDIEFGKDENHIFVTFYNYGVESIFYSSDSGENWLKKEGNLPDLPVYNILQSPLDEDEVIIGTELGVWFTNNFSSDSPTWKQANAGMKDLRVTDMDLRKGDNKVFISTYGLGVFSGEFQNSEPTFTISSDTKFIEILIGEKNTIEVDYKVYNEFNEEVTFSLEGIPDGATINYDPSKSFV
;
A
#
# COMPACT_ATOMS: atom_id res chain seq x y z
N ASN A 1 16.83 -7.21 10.20
CA ASN A 1 16.30 -7.51 11.54
C ASN A 1 15.21 -8.60 11.44
N LEU A 2 14.87 -9.21 12.58
CA LEU A 2 13.73 -10.12 12.72
C LEU A 2 12.81 -9.58 13.81
N TYR A 3 11.51 -9.58 13.53
CA TYR A 3 10.50 -9.16 14.49
C TYR A 3 9.59 -10.35 14.79
N ALA A 4 9.16 -10.46 16.05
CA ALA A 4 8.31 -11.56 16.50
C ALA A 4 7.35 -11.08 17.58
N GLY A 5 6.05 -11.21 17.28
CA GLY A 5 4.94 -11.00 18.21
C GLY A 5 4.48 -12.29 18.88
N ASN A 6 3.83 -12.18 20.03
CA ASN A 6 3.23 -13.32 20.71
C ASN A 6 1.78 -13.07 21.16
N GLN A 7 1.17 -14.08 21.75
CA GLN A 7 -0.22 -14.04 22.23
C GLN A 7 -0.43 -13.20 23.50
N SER A 8 0.65 -12.72 24.11
CA SER A 8 0.59 -11.91 25.34
C SER A 8 0.95 -10.44 25.08
N GLY A 9 0.92 -10.00 23.82
CA GLY A 9 1.24 -8.63 23.43
C GLY A 9 2.73 -8.30 23.45
N GLN A 10 3.61 -9.28 23.57
CA GLN A 10 5.05 -9.00 23.54
C GLN A 10 5.55 -8.97 22.11
N LEU A 11 6.26 -7.90 21.78
CA LEU A 11 6.93 -7.68 20.50
C LEU A 11 8.44 -7.61 20.69
N TRP A 12 9.16 -8.43 19.96
CA TRP A 12 10.60 -8.53 20.04
C TRP A 12 11.27 -8.20 18.73
N LYS A 13 12.34 -7.41 18.80
CA LYS A 13 13.25 -7.12 17.69
C LYS A 13 14.58 -7.82 17.94
N VAL A 14 15.07 -8.56 16.95
CA VAL A 14 16.39 -9.20 16.96
C VAL A 14 17.22 -8.58 15.84
N SER A 15 18.19 -7.77 16.20
CA SER A 15 19.08 -7.12 15.23
C SER A 15 20.10 -8.11 14.67
N ASN A 16 20.42 -8.00 13.36
CA ASN A 16 21.35 -8.89 12.67
C ASN A 16 21.03 -10.39 12.86
N ALA A 17 19.77 -10.77 12.71
CA ALA A 17 19.23 -12.09 13.05
C ALA A 17 20.04 -13.30 12.53
N GLN A 18 20.75 -13.17 11.40
CA GLN A 18 21.63 -14.24 10.88
C GLN A 18 22.86 -14.54 11.74
N LYS A 19 23.24 -13.61 12.62
CA LYS A 19 24.42 -13.72 13.50
C LYS A 19 24.10 -13.42 14.95
N SER A 20 22.83 -13.19 15.26
CA SER A 20 22.38 -12.74 16.57
C SER A 20 22.58 -13.78 17.65
N THR A 21 22.87 -13.29 18.84
CA THR A 21 22.84 -14.03 20.10
C THR A 21 21.61 -13.56 20.91
N ASN A 22 21.33 -14.23 22.04
CA ASN A 22 20.26 -13.80 22.95
C ASN A 22 20.43 -12.35 23.48
N GLN A 23 21.63 -11.78 23.38
CA GLN A 23 21.93 -10.43 23.83
C GLN A 23 21.44 -9.34 22.84
N ASP A 24 21.23 -9.71 21.57
CA ASP A 24 20.75 -8.79 20.53
C ASP A 24 19.22 -8.69 20.49
N LYS A 25 18.55 -9.35 21.42
CA LYS A 25 17.08 -9.39 21.51
C LYS A 25 16.59 -8.23 22.37
N LEU A 26 15.78 -7.36 21.78
CA LEU A 26 15.17 -6.20 22.41
C LEU A 26 13.64 -6.38 22.47
N ASN A 27 13.04 -6.17 23.63
CA ASN A 27 11.60 -6.04 23.76
C ASN A 27 11.23 -4.59 23.38
N ILE A 28 10.38 -4.43 22.37
CA ILE A 28 9.87 -3.15 21.87
C ILE A 28 8.35 -3.05 22.00
N SER A 29 7.74 -3.83 22.87
CA SER A 29 6.30 -3.77 23.13
C SER A 29 5.89 -2.41 23.69
N GLY A 30 4.74 -1.89 23.27
CA GLY A 30 4.10 -0.76 23.95
C GLY A 30 3.54 -1.15 25.32
N ASP A 31 3.48 -0.20 26.24
CA ASP A 31 2.92 -0.41 27.59
C ASP A 31 1.44 -0.84 27.57
N ASP A 32 0.70 -0.42 26.54
CA ASP A 32 -0.71 -0.72 26.34
C ASP A 32 -0.99 -1.96 25.47
N PHE A 33 0.04 -2.71 25.10
CA PHE A 33 -0.13 -3.94 24.31
C PHE A 33 -0.79 -5.04 25.13
N VAL A 34 -2.04 -5.35 24.78
CA VAL A 34 -2.85 -6.36 25.46
C VAL A 34 -3.46 -7.30 24.41
N GLY A 35 -3.25 -8.59 24.58
CA GLY A 35 -3.79 -9.61 23.69
C GLY A 35 -2.77 -10.19 22.73
N SER A 36 -3.27 -10.80 21.68
CA SER A 36 -2.45 -11.53 20.71
C SER A 36 -2.13 -10.65 19.51
N ILE A 37 -0.87 -10.43 19.25
CA ILE A 37 -0.40 -9.77 18.04
C ILE A 37 -0.80 -10.62 16.83
N SER A 38 -1.51 -10.02 15.89
CA SER A 38 -1.98 -10.65 14.65
C SER A 38 -1.05 -10.36 13.48
N ASP A 39 -0.56 -9.13 13.39
CA ASP A 39 0.29 -8.70 12.29
C ASP A 39 1.36 -7.71 12.75
N ILE A 40 2.47 -7.70 12.04
CA ILE A 40 3.58 -6.75 12.17
C ILE A 40 3.95 -6.32 10.76
N GLU A 41 3.55 -5.12 10.37
CA GLU A 41 3.79 -4.58 9.04
C GLU A 41 4.69 -3.35 9.10
N PHE A 42 5.38 -3.06 8.01
CA PHE A 42 6.26 -1.90 7.90
C PHE A 42 5.68 -0.90 6.90
N GLY A 43 5.70 0.37 7.28
CA GLY A 43 5.33 1.45 6.40
C GLY A 43 6.44 1.76 5.36
N LYS A 44 6.74 3.04 5.19
CA LYS A 44 7.75 3.49 4.21
C LYS A 44 9.17 2.95 4.47
N ASP A 45 9.49 2.63 5.70
CA ASP A 45 10.76 2.05 6.11
C ASP A 45 10.63 1.26 7.42
N GLU A 46 11.72 0.65 7.89
CA GLU A 46 11.76 -0.19 9.09
C GLU A 46 11.54 0.58 10.42
N ASN A 47 11.59 1.93 10.42
CA ASN A 47 11.28 2.73 11.61
C ASN A 47 9.77 2.87 11.80
N HIS A 48 9.00 2.73 10.72
CA HIS A 48 7.55 2.88 10.70
C HIS A 48 6.90 1.50 10.82
N ILE A 49 6.50 1.15 12.05
CA ILE A 49 6.01 -0.18 12.40
C ILE A 49 4.54 -0.11 12.77
N PHE A 50 3.73 -0.94 12.14
CA PHE A 50 2.34 -1.19 12.50
C PHE A 50 2.25 -2.51 13.24
N VAL A 51 1.40 -2.54 14.27
CA VAL A 51 1.09 -3.77 15.02
C VAL A 51 -0.40 -3.86 15.21
N THR A 52 -0.98 -5.01 14.91
CA THR A 52 -2.40 -5.26 15.11
C THR A 52 -2.68 -6.39 16.09
N PHE A 53 -3.91 -6.39 16.64
CA PHE A 53 -4.36 -7.38 17.60
C PHE A 53 -5.70 -7.98 17.19
N TYR A 54 -5.85 -9.30 17.31
CA TYR A 54 -7.08 -9.99 16.92
C TYR A 54 -8.02 -10.33 18.09
N ASN A 55 -7.96 -9.56 19.15
CA ASN A 55 -8.82 -9.72 20.31
C ASN A 55 -9.95 -8.68 20.31
N TYR A 56 -11.09 -9.03 20.89
CA TYR A 56 -12.12 -8.07 21.29
C TYR A 56 -11.78 -7.39 22.61
N GLY A 57 -12.27 -6.18 22.83
CA GLY A 57 -12.13 -5.45 24.07
C GLY A 57 -10.72 -4.94 24.36
N VAL A 58 -9.90 -4.80 23.33
CA VAL A 58 -8.55 -4.23 23.38
C VAL A 58 -8.33 -3.21 22.28
N GLU A 59 -7.33 -2.34 22.45
CA GLU A 59 -6.86 -1.52 21.33
C GLU A 59 -6.26 -2.41 20.26
N SER A 60 -6.77 -2.35 19.05
CA SER A 60 -6.42 -3.30 17.99
C SER A 60 -5.36 -2.78 17.02
N ILE A 61 -5.03 -1.48 17.03
CA ILE A 61 -4.09 -0.87 16.09
C ILE A 61 -3.11 0.05 16.80
N PHE A 62 -1.83 -0.26 16.66
CA PHE A 62 -0.73 0.58 17.13
C PHE A 62 0.24 0.91 16.00
N TYR A 63 0.84 2.09 16.09
CA TYR A 63 1.83 2.59 15.15
C TYR A 63 3.00 3.23 15.86
N SER A 64 4.20 2.93 15.40
CA SER A 64 5.44 3.59 15.80
C SER A 64 6.13 4.20 14.59
N SER A 65 6.69 5.40 14.73
CA SER A 65 7.54 6.05 13.72
C SER A 65 9.02 6.10 14.12
N ASP A 66 9.39 5.43 15.21
CA ASP A 66 10.71 5.48 15.82
C ASP A 66 11.26 4.08 16.19
N SER A 67 11.01 3.10 15.36
CA SER A 67 11.49 1.71 15.52
C SER A 67 10.95 0.98 16.77
N GLY A 68 9.79 1.41 17.28
CA GLY A 68 9.15 0.80 18.46
C GLY A 68 9.57 1.39 19.80
N GLU A 69 10.21 2.58 19.81
CA GLU A 69 10.51 3.30 21.05
C GLU A 69 9.24 3.90 21.66
N ASN A 70 8.36 4.45 20.82
CA ASN A 70 7.06 4.98 21.22
C ASN A 70 5.96 4.42 20.34
N TRP A 71 4.75 4.23 20.93
CA TRP A 71 3.59 3.67 20.26
C TRP A 71 2.39 4.59 20.38
N LEU A 72 1.73 4.84 19.24
CA LEU A 72 0.50 5.61 19.12
C LEU A 72 -0.66 4.65 18.88
N LYS A 73 -1.79 4.88 19.56
CA LYS A 73 -3.06 4.19 19.30
C LYS A 73 -3.70 4.77 18.05
N LYS A 74 -4.16 3.91 17.16
CA LYS A 74 -4.74 4.29 15.87
C LYS A 74 -6.11 3.66 15.60
N GLU A 75 -6.83 3.30 16.64
CA GLU A 75 -8.16 2.70 16.53
C GLU A 75 -9.25 3.70 16.10
N GLY A 76 -9.13 4.97 16.53
CA GLY A 76 -10.06 6.03 16.11
C GLY A 76 -11.53 5.69 16.36
N ASN A 77 -12.34 5.70 15.30
CA ASN A 77 -13.76 5.32 15.34
C ASN A 77 -14.03 3.86 14.94
N LEU A 78 -13.00 3.02 14.83
CA LEU A 78 -13.20 1.61 14.51
C LEU A 78 -14.06 0.96 15.59
N PRO A 79 -15.10 0.19 15.25
CA PRO A 79 -15.82 -0.62 16.24
C PRO A 79 -14.87 -1.63 16.91
N ASP A 80 -15.24 -2.11 18.09
CA ASP A 80 -14.50 -3.18 18.77
C ASP A 80 -14.52 -4.46 17.89
N LEU A 81 -13.48 -4.61 17.07
CA LEU A 81 -13.32 -5.70 16.10
C LEU A 81 -11.89 -6.24 16.11
N PRO A 82 -11.73 -7.57 16.05
CA PRO A 82 -10.43 -8.17 15.78
C PRO A 82 -9.84 -7.67 14.46
N VAL A 83 -8.62 -7.15 14.48
CA VAL A 83 -7.86 -6.76 13.31
C VAL A 83 -6.81 -7.83 13.04
N TYR A 84 -6.80 -8.37 11.82
CA TYR A 84 -5.90 -9.48 11.44
C TYR A 84 -4.69 -9.01 10.68
N ASN A 85 -4.84 -7.99 9.85
CA ASN A 85 -3.80 -7.49 8.95
C ASN A 85 -3.90 -5.97 8.80
N ILE A 86 -2.80 -5.33 8.44
CA ILE A 86 -2.73 -3.91 8.11
C ILE A 86 -1.77 -3.68 6.95
N LEU A 87 -2.14 -2.80 6.01
CA LEU A 87 -1.27 -2.37 4.92
C LEU A 87 -1.38 -0.86 4.73
N GLN A 88 -0.25 -0.19 4.62
CA GLN A 88 -0.18 1.22 4.22
C GLN A 88 -0.01 1.32 2.70
N SER A 89 -0.68 2.28 2.09
CA SER A 89 -0.48 2.62 0.68
C SER A 89 0.97 3.06 0.43
N PRO A 90 1.63 2.54 -0.60
CA PRO A 90 2.93 3.05 -1.01
C PRO A 90 2.87 4.42 -1.69
N LEU A 91 1.66 4.92 -1.99
CA LEU A 91 1.40 6.17 -2.70
C LEU A 91 1.03 7.32 -1.76
N ASP A 92 0.43 7.00 -0.61
CA ASP A 92 -0.03 7.97 0.38
C ASP A 92 0.07 7.38 1.78
N GLU A 93 0.89 7.98 2.65
CA GLU A 93 1.08 7.50 4.03
C GLU A 93 -0.20 7.62 4.89
N ASP A 94 -1.14 8.45 4.50
CA ASP A 94 -2.44 8.59 5.17
C ASP A 94 -3.47 7.54 4.75
N GLU A 95 -3.24 6.87 3.62
CA GLU A 95 -4.10 5.80 3.15
C GLU A 95 -3.65 4.45 3.73
N VAL A 96 -4.46 3.91 4.63
CA VAL A 96 -4.22 2.61 5.30
C VAL A 96 -5.45 1.74 5.21
N ILE A 97 -5.27 0.46 4.94
CA ILE A 97 -6.33 -0.55 4.97
C ILE A 97 -6.06 -1.60 6.05
N ILE A 98 -7.11 -2.11 6.63
CA ILE A 98 -7.06 -3.21 7.61
C ILE A 98 -8.03 -4.32 7.23
N GLY A 99 -7.59 -5.55 7.48
CA GLY A 99 -8.41 -6.75 7.40
C GLY A 99 -8.95 -7.12 8.78
N THR A 100 -10.27 -7.26 8.88
CA THR A 100 -10.96 -7.50 10.15
C THR A 100 -11.81 -8.76 10.13
N GLU A 101 -12.45 -9.07 11.27
CA GLU A 101 -13.51 -10.10 11.34
C GLU A 101 -14.71 -9.77 10.44
N LEU A 102 -14.96 -8.49 10.16
CA LEU A 102 -16.07 -8.00 9.33
C LEU A 102 -15.57 -7.22 8.10
N GLY A 103 -14.76 -7.88 7.26
CA GLY A 103 -14.29 -7.34 6.00
C GLY A 103 -13.12 -6.40 6.13
N VAL A 104 -12.93 -5.61 5.08
CA VAL A 104 -11.85 -4.62 4.97
C VAL A 104 -12.37 -3.25 5.40
N TRP A 105 -11.55 -2.53 6.15
CA TRP A 105 -11.76 -1.12 6.49
C TRP A 105 -10.59 -0.31 5.98
N PHE A 106 -10.81 0.97 5.74
CA PHE A 106 -9.79 1.91 5.28
C PHE A 106 -9.90 3.27 5.94
N THR A 107 -8.81 4.00 5.95
CA THR A 107 -8.75 5.41 6.32
C THR A 107 -7.88 6.19 5.32
N ASN A 108 -8.15 7.49 5.15
CA ASN A 108 -7.33 8.42 4.36
C ASN A 108 -6.78 9.56 5.25
N ASN A 109 -6.78 9.38 6.56
CA ASN A 109 -6.25 10.34 7.52
C ASN A 109 -5.53 9.65 8.68
N PHE A 110 -4.69 8.67 8.34
CA PHE A 110 -3.98 7.86 9.33
C PHE A 110 -3.03 8.68 10.22
N SER A 111 -2.47 9.79 9.70
CA SER A 111 -1.62 10.72 10.47
C SER A 111 -2.36 11.38 11.64
N SER A 112 -3.69 11.50 11.57
CA SER A 112 -4.51 12.02 12.67
C SER A 112 -4.30 11.24 13.96
N ASP A 113 -4.40 11.92 15.11
CA ASP A 113 -4.40 11.27 16.43
C ASP A 113 -5.56 10.28 16.59
N SER A 114 -6.67 10.52 15.88
CA SER A 114 -7.86 9.65 15.86
C SER A 114 -8.31 9.46 14.42
N PRO A 115 -7.78 8.46 13.70
CA PRO A 115 -8.15 8.17 12.32
C PRO A 115 -9.63 7.84 12.16
N THR A 116 -10.19 8.18 11.00
CA THR A 116 -11.59 7.87 10.67
C THR A 116 -11.63 6.66 9.76
N TRP A 117 -12.00 5.52 10.31
CA TRP A 117 -12.14 4.27 9.59
C TRP A 117 -13.52 4.15 8.93
N LYS A 118 -13.54 3.64 7.70
CA LYS A 118 -14.75 3.36 6.90
C LYS A 118 -14.66 1.95 6.35
N GLN A 119 -15.79 1.24 6.31
CA GLN A 119 -15.84 -0.09 5.75
C GLN A 119 -15.78 -0.04 4.22
N ALA A 120 -14.89 -0.85 3.62
CA ALA A 120 -14.74 -1.00 2.18
C ALA A 120 -15.58 -2.19 1.68
N ASN A 121 -16.79 -1.92 1.17
CA ASN A 121 -17.76 -2.95 0.78
C ASN A 121 -17.80 -3.25 -0.72
N ALA A 122 -16.85 -2.76 -1.51
CA ALA A 122 -16.84 -2.91 -2.97
C ALA A 122 -16.77 -4.39 -3.40
N GLY A 123 -17.92 -5.03 -3.58
CA GLY A 123 -18.05 -6.41 -4.08
C GLY A 123 -17.67 -7.52 -3.08
N MET A 124 -17.19 -7.20 -1.90
CA MET A 124 -16.86 -8.13 -0.84
C MET A 124 -17.91 -8.04 0.27
N LYS A 125 -18.39 -9.17 0.74
CA LYS A 125 -19.29 -9.25 1.91
C LYS A 125 -18.48 -9.06 3.19
N ASP A 126 -19.18 -8.83 4.31
CA ASP A 126 -18.62 -8.77 5.66
C ASP A 126 -18.06 -10.14 6.08
N LEU A 127 -16.94 -10.50 5.51
CA LEU A 127 -16.26 -11.76 5.74
C LEU A 127 -14.94 -11.52 6.44
N ARG A 128 -14.62 -12.40 7.35
CA ARG A 128 -13.32 -12.39 7.98
C ARG A 128 -12.21 -12.43 6.93
N VAL A 129 -11.37 -11.42 6.97
CA VAL A 129 -10.12 -11.38 6.23
C VAL A 129 -9.11 -12.26 6.95
N THR A 130 -8.42 -13.11 6.22
CA THR A 130 -7.43 -14.03 6.80
C THR A 130 -6.00 -13.58 6.56
N ASP A 131 -5.76 -12.88 5.44
CA ASP A 131 -4.46 -12.33 5.10
C ASP A 131 -4.57 -11.26 4.03
N MET A 132 -3.63 -10.32 4.01
CA MET A 132 -3.49 -9.29 2.97
C MET A 132 -2.03 -9.17 2.57
N ASP A 133 -1.78 -9.01 1.28
CA ASP A 133 -0.43 -8.81 0.74
C ASP A 133 -0.42 -7.76 -0.36
N LEU A 134 0.64 -6.95 -0.38
CA LEU A 134 0.85 -5.87 -1.33
C LEU A 134 1.91 -6.22 -2.37
N ARG A 135 1.50 -6.30 -3.63
CA ARG A 135 2.45 -6.39 -4.74
C ARG A 135 2.95 -5.00 -5.14
N LYS A 136 4.14 -4.62 -4.64
CA LYS A 136 4.72 -3.27 -4.79
C LYS A 136 4.95 -2.82 -6.24
N GLY A 137 5.01 -3.74 -7.21
CA GLY A 137 5.30 -3.40 -8.62
C GLY A 137 4.15 -2.69 -9.34
N ASP A 138 2.92 -2.89 -8.89
CA ASP A 138 1.70 -2.31 -9.47
C ASP A 138 0.68 -1.91 -8.40
N ASN A 139 1.11 -1.78 -7.14
CA ASN A 139 0.30 -1.38 -5.99
C ASN A 139 -0.96 -2.23 -5.75
N LYS A 140 -0.94 -3.46 -6.27
CA LYS A 140 -2.08 -4.37 -6.17
C LYS A 140 -2.09 -5.08 -4.83
N VAL A 141 -3.24 -5.03 -4.16
CA VAL A 141 -3.51 -5.72 -2.91
C VAL A 141 -4.26 -7.02 -3.20
N PHE A 142 -3.82 -8.10 -2.58
CA PHE A 142 -4.54 -9.37 -2.57
C PHE A 142 -5.06 -9.62 -1.17
N ILE A 143 -6.33 -10.04 -1.08
CA ILE A 143 -7.06 -10.17 0.19
C ILE A 143 -7.64 -11.57 0.23
N SER A 144 -7.15 -12.41 1.11
CA SER A 144 -7.72 -13.73 1.34
C SER A 144 -8.82 -13.66 2.40
N THR A 145 -9.88 -14.43 2.20
CA THR A 145 -11.06 -14.42 3.07
C THR A 145 -11.43 -15.83 3.53
N TYR A 146 -12.08 -15.91 4.69
CA TYR A 146 -12.60 -17.17 5.17
C TYR A 146 -13.88 -17.55 4.41
N GLY A 147 -13.72 -18.41 3.39
CA GLY A 147 -14.83 -19.06 2.70
C GLY A 147 -15.21 -18.52 1.31
N LEU A 148 -14.73 -17.35 0.87
CA LEU A 148 -15.01 -16.83 -0.49
C LEU A 148 -13.77 -16.68 -1.38
N GLY A 149 -12.63 -17.23 -0.97
CA GLY A 149 -11.40 -17.19 -1.77
C GLY A 149 -10.65 -15.88 -1.65
N VAL A 150 -10.03 -15.45 -2.75
CA VAL A 150 -9.13 -14.29 -2.82
C VAL A 150 -9.76 -13.19 -3.67
N PHE A 151 -9.75 -11.99 -3.13
CA PHE A 151 -10.11 -10.75 -3.83
C PHE A 151 -8.85 -9.96 -4.16
N SER A 152 -8.96 -9.02 -5.09
CA SER A 152 -7.89 -8.06 -5.36
C SER A 152 -8.44 -6.65 -5.53
N GLY A 153 -7.67 -5.69 -5.06
CA GLY A 153 -7.84 -4.25 -5.26
C GLY A 153 -6.50 -3.64 -5.61
N GLU A 154 -6.44 -2.33 -5.68
CA GLU A 154 -5.18 -1.61 -5.86
C GLU A 154 -5.23 -0.26 -5.16
N PHE A 155 -4.11 0.16 -4.59
CA PHE A 155 -3.95 1.54 -4.17
C PHE A 155 -3.80 2.41 -5.40
N GLN A 156 -4.59 3.48 -5.47
CA GLN A 156 -4.58 4.42 -6.58
C GLN A 156 -4.05 5.76 -6.10
N ASN A 157 -3.30 6.45 -6.95
CA ASN A 157 -2.91 7.81 -6.63
C ASN A 157 -4.17 8.68 -6.49
N SER A 158 -4.33 9.36 -5.36
CA SER A 158 -5.45 10.28 -5.12
C SER A 158 -5.27 11.64 -5.82
N GLU A 159 -4.03 12.01 -6.15
CA GLU A 159 -3.74 13.23 -6.86
C GLU A 159 -4.14 13.14 -8.34
N PRO A 160 -4.59 14.23 -8.95
CA PRO A 160 -4.79 14.30 -10.39
C PRO A 160 -3.52 13.88 -11.13
N THR A 161 -3.60 12.87 -11.97
CA THR A 161 -2.43 12.32 -12.66
C THR A 161 -2.82 11.66 -13.98
N PHE A 162 -1.80 11.27 -14.74
CA PHE A 162 -1.99 10.49 -15.96
C PHE A 162 -0.92 9.41 -16.10
N THR A 163 -1.19 8.43 -16.93
CA THR A 163 -0.21 7.42 -17.33
C THR A 163 -0.04 7.40 -18.83
N ILE A 164 1.17 7.06 -19.26
CA ILE A 164 1.51 6.83 -20.66
C ILE A 164 2.06 5.43 -20.78
N SER A 165 1.57 4.68 -21.76
CA SER A 165 2.08 3.35 -22.08
C SER A 165 2.10 3.12 -23.58
N SER A 166 2.98 2.23 -24.05
CA SER A 166 3.01 1.72 -25.41
C SER A 166 3.45 0.28 -25.41
N ASP A 167 2.78 -0.54 -26.19
CA ASP A 167 3.21 -1.94 -26.40
C ASP A 167 4.42 -2.05 -27.31
N THR A 168 4.75 -0.97 -28.07
CA THR A 168 5.86 -0.91 -28.99
C THR A 168 7.17 -0.62 -28.24
N LYS A 169 8.01 -1.64 -28.06
CA LYS A 169 9.33 -1.50 -27.42
C LYS A 169 10.47 -1.23 -28.38
N PHE A 170 10.26 -1.52 -29.64
CA PHE A 170 11.28 -1.44 -30.70
C PHE A 170 10.62 -1.19 -32.03
N ILE A 171 11.24 -0.35 -32.87
CA ILE A 171 10.75 -0.01 -34.19
C ILE A 171 11.92 0.07 -35.18
N GLU A 172 11.81 -0.57 -36.31
CA GLU A 172 12.73 -0.41 -37.45
C GLU A 172 12.04 0.32 -38.58
N ILE A 173 12.70 1.31 -39.13
CA ILE A 173 12.19 2.11 -40.27
C ILE A 173 13.30 2.23 -41.31
N LEU A 174 13.00 1.81 -42.54
CA LEU A 174 13.92 2.02 -43.66
C LEU A 174 13.80 3.46 -44.20
N ILE A 175 14.86 3.94 -44.85
CA ILE A 175 14.89 5.30 -45.43
C ILE A 175 13.73 5.49 -46.39
N GLY A 176 12.89 6.50 -46.17
CA GLY A 176 11.72 6.80 -46.97
C GLY A 176 10.44 6.10 -46.53
N GLU A 177 10.47 5.20 -45.57
CA GLU A 177 9.29 4.56 -45.01
C GLU A 177 8.72 5.32 -43.81
N LYS A 178 7.47 4.99 -43.47
CA LYS A 178 6.75 5.51 -42.30
C LYS A 178 6.36 4.35 -41.42
N ASN A 179 6.42 4.57 -40.12
CA ASN A 179 5.86 3.66 -39.13
C ASN A 179 5.06 4.46 -38.10
N THR A 180 4.14 3.81 -37.38
CA THR A 180 3.28 4.43 -36.37
C THR A 180 3.51 3.72 -35.05
N ILE A 181 3.66 4.50 -33.98
CA ILE A 181 3.67 4.03 -32.60
C ILE A 181 2.37 4.49 -31.98
N GLU A 182 1.60 3.56 -31.44
CA GLU A 182 0.43 3.87 -30.62
C GLU A 182 0.87 4.06 -29.18
N VAL A 183 0.38 5.14 -28.58
CA VAL A 183 0.63 5.50 -27.18
C VAL A 183 -0.70 5.64 -26.48
N ASP A 184 -0.93 4.80 -25.49
CA ASP A 184 -2.08 4.90 -24.60
C ASP A 184 -1.85 6.00 -23.57
N TYR A 185 -2.80 6.90 -23.46
CA TYR A 185 -2.86 7.96 -22.47
C TYR A 185 -4.12 7.81 -21.63
N LYS A 186 -3.98 7.68 -20.32
CA LYS A 186 -5.10 7.58 -19.39
C LYS A 186 -4.97 8.63 -18.31
N VAL A 187 -6.05 9.34 -18.04
CA VAL A 187 -6.17 10.31 -16.95
C VAL A 187 -6.84 9.67 -15.74
N TYR A 188 -6.44 10.11 -14.55
CA TYR A 188 -6.99 9.68 -13.27
C TYR A 188 -7.27 10.91 -12.41
N ASN A 189 -8.26 10.77 -11.52
CA ASN A 189 -8.58 11.76 -10.50
C ASN A 189 -8.83 13.17 -11.06
N GLU A 190 -9.61 13.24 -12.16
CA GLU A 190 -10.00 14.52 -12.79
C GLU A 190 -8.80 15.38 -13.24
N PHE A 191 -7.69 14.74 -13.62
CA PHE A 191 -6.56 15.43 -14.22
C PHE A 191 -7.01 16.22 -15.47
N ASN A 192 -6.75 17.53 -15.48
CA ASN A 192 -7.22 18.45 -16.53
C ASN A 192 -6.15 19.46 -16.96
N GLU A 193 -4.89 19.18 -16.70
CA GLU A 193 -3.79 20.02 -17.15
C GLU A 193 -3.38 19.66 -18.58
N GLU A 194 -2.83 20.64 -19.31
CA GLU A 194 -2.32 20.41 -20.66
C GLU A 194 -1.06 19.51 -20.62
N VAL A 195 -1.13 18.38 -21.33
CA VAL A 195 0.01 17.47 -21.52
C VAL A 195 0.56 17.60 -22.91
N THR A 196 1.87 17.80 -23.03
CA THR A 196 2.56 17.91 -24.32
C THR A 196 3.53 16.74 -24.49
N PHE A 197 3.40 15.98 -25.59
CA PHE A 197 4.33 14.91 -25.93
C PHE A 197 5.54 15.42 -26.69
N SER A 198 6.71 14.93 -26.32
CA SER A 198 7.94 15.11 -27.07
C SER A 198 8.69 13.77 -27.18
N LEU A 199 9.39 13.58 -28.28
CA LEU A 199 10.28 12.44 -28.47
C LEU A 199 11.73 12.95 -28.58
N GLU A 200 12.62 12.35 -27.79
CA GLU A 200 14.04 12.64 -27.81
C GLU A 200 14.82 11.55 -28.54
N GLY A 201 16.04 11.86 -28.96
CA GLY A 201 16.92 10.89 -29.63
C GLY A 201 16.49 10.52 -31.05
N ILE A 202 15.80 11.41 -31.75
CA ILE A 202 15.37 11.19 -33.13
C ILE A 202 16.60 11.14 -34.05
N PRO A 203 16.72 10.10 -34.92
CA PRO A 203 17.82 10.05 -35.89
C PRO A 203 17.78 11.22 -36.86
N ASP A 204 18.96 11.66 -37.32
CA ASP A 204 19.10 12.72 -38.32
C ASP A 204 18.31 12.39 -39.59
N GLY A 205 17.49 13.35 -40.04
CA GLY A 205 16.64 13.20 -41.23
C GLY A 205 15.28 12.53 -40.98
N ALA A 206 14.97 12.08 -39.77
CA ALA A 206 13.64 11.61 -39.41
C ALA A 206 12.72 12.77 -39.02
N THR A 207 11.43 12.63 -39.30
CA THR A 207 10.39 13.58 -38.91
C THR A 207 9.28 12.88 -38.14
N ILE A 208 8.70 13.57 -37.17
CA ILE A 208 7.62 13.07 -36.35
C ILE A 208 6.33 13.88 -36.65
N ASN A 209 5.25 13.15 -36.78
CA ASN A 209 3.91 13.71 -36.82
C ASN A 209 3.11 13.12 -35.65
N TYR A 210 2.35 13.96 -34.97
CA TYR A 210 1.45 13.57 -33.89
C TYR A 210 0.02 13.56 -34.38
N ASP A 211 -0.74 12.50 -34.09
CA ASP A 211 -2.14 12.38 -34.44
C ASP A 211 -2.89 11.79 -33.23
N PRO A 212 -3.94 12.42 -32.72
CA PRO A 212 -4.59 13.61 -33.27
C PRO A 212 -3.87 14.93 -32.96
N SER A 213 -3.11 15.01 -31.92
CA SER A 213 -2.46 16.25 -31.49
C SER A 213 -1.22 15.97 -30.66
N LYS A 214 -0.30 16.92 -30.61
CA LYS A 214 0.87 16.87 -29.75
C LYS A 214 0.54 17.17 -28.29
N SER A 215 -0.53 17.90 -28.01
CA SER A 215 -1.01 18.24 -26.67
C SER A 215 -2.51 18.05 -26.54
N PHE A 216 -2.95 17.71 -25.35
CA PHE A 216 -4.36 17.57 -24.97
C PHE A 216 -4.61 18.11 -23.57
N VAL A 217 -5.88 18.36 -23.29
CA VAL A 217 -6.40 18.77 -21.98
C VAL A 217 -7.36 17.71 -21.49
#